data_ad005acadd94b2b303510b3358625e45
#
_entry.id   ad005acadd94b2b303510b3358625e45
#
_cell.length_a   1.000
_cell.length_b   1.000
_cell.length_c   1.000
_cell.angle_alpha   90.00
_cell.angle_beta   90.00
_cell.angle_gamma   90.00
#
_symmetry.space_group_name_H-M   'P 1'
#
loop_
_entity.id
_entity.type
_entity.pdbx_description
1 polymer ?
#
loop_
_entity_poly.entity_id
_entity_poly.type
_entity_poly.pdbx_seq_one_letter_code
_entity_poly.pdbx_strand_id
1 'polypeptide(L)'
;QRQMCIRDRHIFAPDAESLFFAHGWAQAKSHGDLLLRLLGESRGRAAECRGEAHLEDERWGDTLGIPERAAEWYGDQSPRTRSWLDAFARGINTYAAEHPGEISGEVAAVLPVSGTDILAHQQRSLHFTWLARRGALNSAMRQAEVGSNAWAVGPKRSASGRALLLANPHNPWSGQYIWHEAQLKSPEVNIYGAALVGWPFLVIAFNDHLGWTHTVNTHDGADLYRLTHVEGGGYRFDGELLPFGRREKTLKVKSADGARGGGKLRKRPRGHGPGGGPGDRAPRPRPHGGGG
;
A
#
# COMPACT_ATOMS: atom_id res chain seq x y z
N GLN A 1 26.99 28.12 6.47
CA GLN A 1 26.24 27.49 5.36
C GLN A 1 25.77 26.14 5.87
N ARG A 2 24.48 26.00 6.20
CA ARG A 2 23.88 24.68 6.40
C ARG A 2 23.78 24.05 5.01
N GLN A 3 24.63 23.07 4.72
CA GLN A 3 24.35 22.11 3.67
C GLN A 3 23.03 21.45 4.04
N MET A 4 21.96 21.83 3.37
CA MET A 4 20.80 20.94 3.30
C MET A 4 21.32 19.68 2.64
N CYS A 5 21.45 18.61 3.42
CA CYS A 5 21.66 17.28 2.87
C CYS A 5 20.41 16.93 2.08
N ILE A 6 20.40 17.30 0.83
CA ILE A 6 19.48 16.77 -0.16
C ILE A 6 19.80 15.28 -0.17
N ARG A 7 18.91 14.47 0.38
CA ARG A 7 19.05 13.01 0.42
C ARG A 7 18.54 12.37 -0.86
N ASP A 8 18.62 13.09 -1.98
CA ASP A 8 18.33 12.53 -3.29
C ASP A 8 19.30 11.39 -3.58
N ARG A 9 18.75 10.28 -4.00
CA ARG A 9 19.50 9.09 -4.36
C ARG A 9 19.59 8.99 -5.88
N HIS A 10 20.80 9.11 -6.40
CA HIS A 10 21.06 8.82 -7.80
C HIS A 10 21.50 7.36 -7.94
N ILE A 11 20.66 6.54 -8.53
CA ILE A 11 20.86 5.10 -8.68
C ILE A 11 21.07 4.81 -10.16
N PHE A 12 22.27 4.34 -10.50
CA PHE A 12 22.67 3.94 -11.84
C PHE A 12 22.90 2.43 -11.84
N ALA A 13 22.25 1.72 -12.75
CA ALA A 13 22.37 0.27 -12.85
C ALA A 13 22.44 -0.20 -14.31
N PRO A 14 23.07 -1.35 -14.58
CA PRO A 14 23.21 -1.88 -15.94
C PRO A 14 21.88 -2.37 -16.53
N ASP A 15 20.90 -2.70 -15.69
CA ASP A 15 19.60 -3.23 -16.07
C ASP A 15 18.53 -2.84 -15.03
N ALA A 16 17.27 -3.11 -15.38
CA ALA A 16 16.15 -2.76 -14.51
C ALA A 16 16.11 -3.59 -13.22
N GLU A 17 16.49 -4.86 -13.23
CA GLU A 17 16.49 -5.71 -12.03
C GLU A 17 17.50 -5.19 -11.00
N SER A 18 18.72 -4.90 -11.43
CA SER A 18 19.76 -4.28 -10.61
C SER A 18 19.33 -2.90 -10.09
N LEU A 19 18.56 -2.15 -10.90
CA LEU A 19 18.03 -0.85 -10.50
C LEU A 19 17.04 -0.98 -9.34
N PHE A 20 16.09 -1.92 -9.42
CA PHE A 20 15.11 -2.15 -8.36
C PHE A 20 15.77 -2.73 -7.10
N PHE A 21 16.79 -3.59 -7.24
CA PHE A 21 17.60 -4.06 -6.13
C PHE A 21 18.25 -2.89 -5.38
N ALA A 22 18.96 -2.03 -6.11
CA ALA A 22 19.65 -0.87 -5.52
C ALA A 22 18.66 0.13 -4.89
N HIS A 23 17.47 0.29 -5.48
CA HIS A 23 16.43 1.14 -4.93
C HIS A 23 15.87 0.59 -3.59
N GLY A 24 15.67 -0.72 -3.48
CA GLY A 24 15.27 -1.39 -2.24
C GLY A 24 16.34 -1.23 -1.14
N TRP A 25 17.60 -1.44 -1.49
CA TRP A 25 18.75 -1.24 -0.61
C TRP A 25 18.84 0.22 -0.11
N ALA A 26 18.67 1.19 -1.01
CA ALA A 26 18.72 2.61 -0.67
C ALA A 26 17.56 3.05 0.22
N GLN A 27 16.36 2.51 0.01
CA GLN A 27 15.22 2.77 0.90
C GLN A 27 15.45 2.17 2.30
N ALA A 28 15.97 0.95 2.38
CA ALA A 28 16.32 0.31 3.65
C ALA A 28 17.37 1.12 4.41
N LYS A 29 18.41 1.62 3.74
CA LYS A 29 19.42 2.51 4.32
C LYS A 29 18.82 3.81 4.88
N SER A 30 17.86 4.38 4.20
CA SER A 30 17.29 5.68 4.60
C SER A 30 16.17 5.57 5.64
N HIS A 31 15.42 4.46 5.60
CA HIS A 31 14.15 4.30 6.32
C HIS A 31 13.92 2.86 6.81
N GLY A 32 14.97 2.09 7.11
CA GLY A 32 14.90 0.66 7.41
C GLY A 32 13.82 0.28 8.40
N ASP A 33 13.80 0.90 9.58
CA ASP A 33 12.81 0.62 10.61
C ASP A 33 11.38 0.95 10.18
N LEU A 34 11.18 2.11 9.53
CA LEU A 34 9.88 2.49 9.01
C LEU A 34 9.40 1.51 7.94
N LEU A 35 10.28 1.19 7.00
CA LEU A 35 10.00 0.29 5.89
C LEU A 35 9.60 -1.11 6.39
N LEU A 36 10.38 -1.71 7.27
CA LEU A 36 10.09 -3.02 7.83
C LEU A 36 8.81 -3.01 8.68
N ARG A 37 8.55 -1.94 9.43
CA ARG A 37 7.30 -1.77 10.15
C ARG A 37 6.10 -1.80 9.21
N LEU A 38 6.12 -1.03 8.12
CA LEU A 38 5.04 -0.96 7.14
C LEU A 38 4.80 -2.31 6.45
N LEU A 39 5.87 -3.03 6.12
CA LEU A 39 5.78 -4.38 5.54
C LEU A 39 5.22 -5.39 6.55
N GLY A 40 5.63 -5.33 7.81
CA GLY A 40 5.11 -6.17 8.88
C GLY A 40 3.61 -5.93 9.12
N GLU A 41 3.16 -4.67 9.11
CA GLU A 41 1.75 -4.31 9.18
C GLU A 41 0.96 -4.89 8.01
N SER A 42 1.55 -4.93 6.83
CA SER A 42 0.90 -5.44 5.62
C SER A 42 0.77 -6.96 5.59
N ARG A 43 1.68 -7.66 6.28
CA ARG A 43 1.57 -9.11 6.55
C ARG A 43 0.50 -9.47 7.60
N GLY A 44 -0.08 -8.50 8.30
CA GLY A 44 -0.93 -8.77 9.46
C GLY A 44 -0.13 -9.30 10.64
N ARG A 45 1.06 -8.74 10.91
CA ARG A 45 1.95 -9.10 12.04
C ARG A 45 2.32 -7.90 12.91
N ALA A 46 1.55 -6.82 12.82
CA ALA A 46 1.81 -5.61 13.59
C ALA A 46 1.74 -5.85 15.11
N ALA A 47 0.72 -6.56 15.57
CA ALA A 47 0.53 -6.87 16.98
C ALA A 47 1.58 -7.87 17.52
N GLU A 48 2.08 -8.78 16.68
CA GLU A 48 3.16 -9.71 17.04
C GLU A 48 4.48 -8.99 17.34
N CYS A 49 4.74 -7.89 16.64
CA CYS A 49 5.99 -7.13 16.80
C CYS A 49 5.84 -5.98 17.81
N ARG A 50 4.67 -5.33 17.85
CA ARG A 50 4.48 -4.02 18.51
C ARG A 50 3.42 -4.01 19.60
N GLY A 51 2.78 -5.14 19.88
CA GLY A 51 1.83 -5.30 20.97
C GLY A 51 0.38 -4.96 20.64
N GLU A 52 -0.46 -5.01 21.64
CA GLU A 52 -1.93 -4.99 21.55
C GLU A 52 -2.50 -3.74 20.88
N ALA A 53 -1.83 -2.59 21.01
CA ALA A 53 -2.29 -1.33 20.41
C ALA A 53 -2.45 -1.41 18.88
N HIS A 54 -1.79 -2.36 18.21
CA HIS A 54 -1.84 -2.57 16.77
C HIS A 54 -2.82 -3.67 16.32
N LEU A 55 -3.49 -4.32 17.26
CA LEU A 55 -4.37 -5.45 16.99
C LEU A 55 -5.57 -5.07 16.12
N GLU A 56 -6.14 -3.90 16.33
CA GLU A 56 -7.30 -3.44 15.55
C GLU A 56 -6.94 -3.13 14.10
N ASP A 57 -5.76 -2.58 13.83
CA ASP A 57 -5.28 -2.33 12.46
C ASP A 57 -4.97 -3.64 11.73
N GLU A 58 -4.40 -4.61 12.44
CA GLU A 58 -4.18 -5.95 11.93
C GLU A 58 -5.50 -6.66 11.58
N ARG A 59 -6.48 -6.59 12.49
CA ARG A 59 -7.84 -7.10 12.25
C ARG A 59 -8.49 -6.47 11.01
N TRP A 60 -8.28 -5.19 10.81
CA TRP A 60 -8.82 -4.48 9.66
C TRP A 60 -8.16 -4.94 8.35
N GLY A 61 -6.83 -4.99 8.29
CA GLY A 61 -6.08 -5.52 7.15
C GLY A 61 -6.49 -6.93 6.77
N ASP A 62 -6.67 -7.76 7.77
CA ASP A 62 -7.15 -9.13 7.66
C ASP A 62 -8.63 -9.21 7.23
N THR A 63 -9.45 -8.21 7.67
CA THR A 63 -10.84 -8.05 7.22
C THR A 63 -10.91 -7.74 5.74
N LEU A 64 -10.02 -6.94 5.21
CA LEU A 64 -9.91 -6.66 3.79
C LEU A 64 -9.25 -7.82 3.02
N GLY A 65 -8.69 -8.81 3.71
CA GLY A 65 -8.05 -9.97 3.10
C GLY A 65 -6.71 -9.64 2.43
N ILE A 66 -6.03 -8.57 2.85
CA ILE A 66 -4.81 -8.09 2.19
C ILE A 66 -3.70 -9.15 2.18
N PRO A 67 -3.36 -9.82 3.30
CA PRO A 67 -2.27 -10.80 3.28
C PRO A 67 -2.53 -11.99 2.35
N GLU A 68 -3.76 -12.47 2.29
CA GLU A 68 -4.13 -13.60 1.46
C GLU A 68 -4.19 -13.23 -0.03
N ARG A 69 -4.81 -12.09 -0.32
CA ARG A 69 -4.95 -11.61 -1.70
C ARG A 69 -3.63 -11.15 -2.29
N ALA A 70 -2.66 -10.76 -1.46
CA ALA A 70 -1.34 -10.37 -1.95
C ALA A 70 -0.63 -11.48 -2.72
N ALA A 71 -0.80 -12.74 -2.31
CA ALA A 71 -0.24 -13.89 -3.02
C ALA A 71 -0.91 -14.10 -4.39
N GLU A 72 -2.24 -13.92 -4.47
CA GLU A 72 -3.00 -13.98 -5.73
C GLU A 72 -2.54 -12.86 -6.67
N TRP A 73 -2.54 -11.62 -6.19
CA TRP A 73 -2.09 -10.47 -6.98
C TRP A 73 -0.65 -10.59 -7.44
N TYR A 74 0.23 -11.16 -6.62
CA TYR A 74 1.60 -11.42 -7.03
C TYR A 74 1.67 -12.45 -8.15
N GLY A 75 0.86 -13.51 -8.08
CA GLY A 75 0.73 -14.52 -9.13
C GLY A 75 0.24 -13.93 -10.46
N ASP A 76 -0.68 -12.96 -10.40
CA ASP A 76 -1.26 -12.28 -11.56
C ASP A 76 -0.29 -11.28 -12.23
N GLN A 77 0.82 -10.92 -11.57
CA GLN A 77 1.80 -10.02 -12.17
C GLN A 77 2.58 -10.69 -13.31
N SER A 78 2.98 -9.89 -14.28
CA SER A 78 3.89 -10.37 -15.33
C SER A 78 5.20 -10.89 -14.71
N PRO A 79 5.90 -11.85 -15.37
CA PRO A 79 7.20 -12.31 -14.88
C PRO A 79 8.19 -11.16 -14.67
N ARG A 80 8.16 -10.15 -15.54
CA ARG A 80 8.98 -8.96 -15.43
C ARG A 80 8.67 -8.15 -14.17
N THR A 81 7.40 -7.91 -13.87
CA THR A 81 6.99 -7.19 -12.66
C THR A 81 7.38 -7.95 -11.40
N ARG A 82 7.20 -9.28 -11.39
CA ARG A 82 7.63 -10.12 -10.26
C ARG A 82 9.14 -10.03 -10.02
N SER A 83 9.95 -10.11 -11.08
CA SER A 83 11.41 -9.95 -10.99
C SER A 83 11.78 -8.63 -10.33
N TRP A 84 11.12 -7.53 -10.68
CA TRP A 84 11.38 -6.22 -10.07
C TRP A 84 10.97 -6.13 -8.60
N LEU A 85 9.80 -6.69 -8.24
CA LEU A 85 9.35 -6.75 -6.85
C LEU A 85 10.31 -7.58 -6.00
N ASP A 86 10.75 -8.72 -6.51
CA ASP A 86 11.70 -9.59 -5.81
C ASP A 86 13.09 -8.96 -5.70
N ALA A 87 13.55 -8.27 -6.74
CA ALA A 87 14.81 -7.54 -6.71
C ALA A 87 14.79 -6.44 -5.63
N PHE A 88 13.71 -5.68 -5.56
CA PHE A 88 13.53 -4.66 -4.53
C PHE A 88 13.54 -5.27 -3.12
N ALA A 89 12.82 -6.37 -2.91
CA ALA A 89 12.82 -7.09 -1.65
C ALA A 89 14.20 -7.65 -1.29
N ARG A 90 14.94 -8.21 -2.27
CA ARG A 90 16.33 -8.65 -2.06
C ARG A 90 17.24 -7.50 -1.62
N GLY A 91 17.09 -6.31 -2.24
CA GLY A 91 17.86 -5.14 -1.83
C GLY A 91 17.63 -4.77 -0.37
N ILE A 92 16.39 -4.79 0.11
CA ILE A 92 16.05 -4.56 1.52
C ILE A 92 16.71 -5.61 2.42
N ASN A 93 16.57 -6.88 2.08
CA ASN A 93 17.12 -7.98 2.86
C ASN A 93 18.66 -7.92 2.92
N THR A 94 19.30 -7.58 1.80
CA THR A 94 20.78 -7.45 1.73
C THR A 94 21.24 -6.31 2.63
N TYR A 95 20.61 -5.12 2.56
CA TYR A 95 20.98 -4.03 3.46
C TYR A 95 20.88 -4.44 4.93
N ALA A 96 19.76 -5.06 5.31
CA ALA A 96 19.57 -5.49 6.69
C ALA A 96 20.59 -6.53 7.17
N ALA A 97 21.03 -7.43 6.28
CA ALA A 97 22.06 -8.42 6.58
C ALA A 97 23.46 -7.80 6.70
N GLU A 98 23.78 -6.82 5.87
CA GLU A 98 25.07 -6.11 5.87
C GLU A 98 25.19 -5.11 7.05
N HIS A 99 24.07 -4.61 7.56
CA HIS A 99 24.01 -3.56 8.58
C HIS A 99 23.07 -3.93 9.75
N PRO A 100 23.30 -5.05 10.44
CA PRO A 100 22.37 -5.55 11.47
C PRO A 100 22.19 -4.58 12.65
N GLY A 101 23.17 -3.71 12.90
CA GLY A 101 23.10 -2.69 13.96
C GLY A 101 22.27 -1.46 13.61
N GLU A 102 21.88 -1.29 12.34
CA GLU A 102 21.08 -0.16 11.86
C GLU A 102 19.58 -0.46 11.79
N ILE A 103 19.19 -1.71 12.03
CA ILE A 103 17.80 -2.17 12.08
C ILE A 103 17.43 -2.51 13.52
N SER A 104 16.37 -1.90 14.04
CA SER A 104 15.93 -2.20 15.40
C SER A 104 15.44 -3.65 15.54
N GLY A 105 15.75 -4.28 16.68
CA GLY A 105 15.34 -5.67 16.93
C GLY A 105 13.82 -5.89 16.89
N GLU A 106 13.05 -4.84 17.14
CA GLU A 106 11.59 -4.89 17.08
C GLU A 106 11.08 -5.21 15.67
N VAL A 107 11.66 -4.59 14.65
CA VAL A 107 11.22 -4.77 13.25
C VAL A 107 12.04 -5.81 12.50
N ALA A 108 13.22 -6.18 13.00
CA ALA A 108 14.05 -7.23 12.40
C ALA A 108 13.32 -8.58 12.27
N ALA A 109 12.35 -8.85 13.15
CA ALA A 109 11.51 -10.05 13.09
C ALA A 109 10.62 -10.12 11.81
N VAL A 110 10.51 -9.04 11.06
CA VAL A 110 9.80 -9.00 9.77
C VAL A 110 10.64 -9.61 8.64
N LEU A 111 11.95 -9.63 8.78
CA LEU A 111 12.87 -10.19 7.77
C LEU A 111 12.80 -11.74 7.71
N PRO A 112 13.03 -12.34 6.55
CA PRO A 112 13.21 -11.68 5.26
C PRO A 112 11.87 -11.21 4.67
N VAL A 113 11.92 -10.19 3.83
CA VAL A 113 10.78 -9.69 3.05
C VAL A 113 10.82 -10.25 1.62
N SER A 114 9.65 -10.28 0.96
CA SER A 114 9.46 -10.83 -0.39
C SER A 114 8.72 -9.85 -1.31
N GLY A 115 8.69 -10.12 -2.60
CA GLY A 115 7.89 -9.35 -3.57
C GLY A 115 6.40 -9.34 -3.23
N THR A 116 5.88 -10.42 -2.62
CA THR A 116 4.49 -10.47 -2.13
C THR A 116 4.24 -9.46 -1.01
N ASP A 117 5.21 -9.25 -0.10
CA ASP A 117 5.07 -8.27 0.98
C ASP A 117 5.07 -6.84 0.44
N ILE A 118 5.89 -6.57 -0.58
CA ILE A 118 5.91 -5.27 -1.25
C ILE A 118 4.53 -4.98 -1.85
N LEU A 119 3.95 -5.95 -2.53
CA LEU A 119 2.61 -5.81 -3.13
C LEU A 119 1.51 -5.69 -2.07
N ALA A 120 1.59 -6.47 -0.98
CA ALA A 120 0.68 -6.35 0.16
C ALA A 120 0.71 -4.94 0.76
N HIS A 121 1.91 -4.35 0.87
CA HIS A 121 2.06 -2.99 1.39
C HIS A 121 1.44 -1.94 0.46
N GLN A 122 1.64 -2.06 -0.84
CA GLN A 122 0.99 -1.18 -1.81
C GLN A 122 -0.53 -1.27 -1.70
N GLN A 123 -1.08 -2.48 -1.67
CA GLN A 123 -2.53 -2.70 -1.56
C GLN A 123 -3.09 -2.20 -0.23
N ARG A 124 -2.37 -2.43 0.88
CA ARG A 124 -2.75 -1.89 2.19
C ARG A 124 -2.79 -0.36 2.16
N SER A 125 -1.76 0.27 1.61
CA SER A 125 -1.70 1.72 1.50
C SER A 125 -2.86 2.27 0.67
N LEU A 126 -3.17 1.65 -0.48
CA LEU A 126 -4.30 2.04 -1.31
C LEU A 126 -5.64 1.92 -0.57
N HIS A 127 -5.90 0.77 0.05
CA HIS A 127 -7.16 0.51 0.73
C HIS A 127 -7.36 1.39 1.96
N PHE A 128 -6.34 1.52 2.80
CA PHE A 128 -6.45 2.28 4.06
C PHE A 128 -6.44 3.79 3.84
N THR A 129 -5.79 4.27 2.78
CA THR A 129 -5.61 5.69 2.55
C THR A 129 -6.70 6.26 1.66
N TRP A 130 -7.05 5.56 0.57
CA TRP A 130 -7.86 6.15 -0.48
C TRP A 130 -9.20 5.45 -0.74
N LEU A 131 -9.32 4.14 -0.52
CA LEU A 131 -10.51 3.38 -0.89
C LEU A 131 -11.44 3.06 0.28
N ALA A 132 -10.92 2.57 1.39
CA ALA A 132 -11.69 2.08 2.53
C ALA A 132 -11.24 2.74 3.82
N ARG A 133 -11.29 4.07 3.88
CA ARG A 133 -10.95 4.80 5.10
C ARG A 133 -11.84 4.34 6.25
N ARG A 134 -11.24 3.90 7.34
CA ARG A 134 -11.93 3.48 8.56
C ARG A 134 -12.91 4.54 9.07
N GLY A 135 -12.55 5.83 8.91
CA GLY A 135 -13.40 6.95 9.28
C GLY A 135 -14.54 7.25 8.32
N ALA A 136 -14.45 6.85 7.04
CA ALA A 136 -15.55 7.04 6.08
C ALA A 136 -16.71 6.06 6.35
N LEU A 137 -16.44 4.95 7.03
CA LEU A 137 -17.45 3.99 7.47
C LEU A 137 -18.24 4.49 8.69
N ASN A 138 -17.70 5.43 9.44
CA ASN A 138 -18.38 6.13 10.53
C ASN A 138 -18.72 7.54 10.05
N SER A 139 -19.94 7.77 9.64
CA SER A 139 -20.47 9.03 9.09
C SER A 139 -20.27 10.27 10.00
N ALA A 140 -19.74 10.10 11.20
CA ALA A 140 -19.40 11.16 12.14
C ALA A 140 -17.96 11.68 12.04
N MET A 141 -17.07 10.99 11.34
CA MET A 141 -15.70 11.46 11.12
C MET A 141 -15.62 12.17 9.79
N ARG A 142 -15.81 13.48 9.82
CA ARG A 142 -15.50 14.37 8.71
C ARG A 142 -14.10 14.04 8.17
N GLN A 143 -14.00 14.02 6.86
CA GLN A 143 -12.71 13.97 6.15
C GLN A 143 -11.75 14.94 6.83
N ALA A 144 -10.67 14.41 7.41
CA ALA A 144 -9.50 15.25 7.57
C ALA A 144 -9.24 15.83 6.17
N GLU A 145 -9.03 17.14 6.08
CA GLU A 145 -8.76 17.86 4.84
C GLU A 145 -7.46 17.30 4.22
N VAL A 146 -7.58 16.16 3.56
CA VAL A 146 -6.50 15.55 2.80
C VAL A 146 -6.79 15.95 1.36
N GLY A 147 -5.98 16.82 0.86
CA GLY A 147 -6.05 17.28 -0.51
C GLY A 147 -4.68 17.19 -1.17
N SER A 148 -4.61 17.68 -2.38
CA SER A 148 -3.36 17.87 -3.10
C SER A 148 -3.57 18.89 -4.20
N ASN A 149 -2.53 19.62 -4.55
CA ASN A 149 -2.56 20.53 -5.69
C ASN A 149 -1.59 20.07 -6.77
N ALA A 150 -1.98 20.23 -8.01
CA ALA A 150 -1.14 19.95 -9.16
C ALA A 150 -1.40 20.97 -10.27
N TRP A 151 -0.32 21.41 -10.92
CA TRP A 151 -0.41 22.24 -12.12
C TRP A 151 0.51 21.69 -13.20
N ALA A 152 -0.03 21.56 -14.40
CA ALA A 152 0.72 21.27 -15.61
C ALA A 152 0.62 22.47 -16.55
N VAL A 153 1.76 23.08 -16.88
CA VAL A 153 1.84 24.24 -17.75
C VAL A 153 2.54 23.82 -19.03
N GLY A 154 1.83 23.93 -20.15
CA GLY A 154 2.39 23.61 -21.47
C GLY A 154 3.47 24.59 -21.93
N PRO A 155 4.38 24.20 -22.84
CA PRO A 155 5.52 25.02 -23.29
C PRO A 155 5.13 26.41 -23.77
N LYS A 156 4.01 26.54 -24.46
CA LYS A 156 3.53 27.84 -25.02
C LYS A 156 3.14 28.86 -23.95
N ARG A 157 2.89 28.42 -22.71
CA ARG A 157 2.50 29.27 -21.58
C ARG A 157 3.64 29.45 -20.55
N SER A 158 4.77 28.81 -20.78
CA SER A 158 5.94 28.90 -19.92
C SER A 158 6.94 29.90 -20.46
N ALA A 159 7.46 30.78 -19.63
CA ALA A 159 8.49 31.72 -20.02
C ALA A 159 9.79 31.04 -20.48
N SER A 160 10.06 29.81 -20.02
CA SER A 160 11.20 29.01 -20.43
C SER A 160 11.01 28.30 -21.77
N GLY A 161 9.80 28.29 -22.33
CA GLY A 161 9.44 27.48 -23.50
C GLY A 161 9.42 25.97 -23.23
N ARG A 162 9.45 25.54 -21.97
CA ARG A 162 9.42 24.14 -21.54
C ARG A 162 8.16 23.85 -20.74
N ALA A 163 7.72 22.59 -20.74
CA ALA A 163 6.65 22.16 -19.86
C ALA A 163 7.07 22.26 -18.40
N LEU A 164 6.14 22.65 -17.53
CA LEU A 164 6.33 22.69 -16.08
C LEU A 164 5.28 21.81 -15.41
N LEU A 165 5.69 21.03 -14.40
CA LEU A 165 4.83 20.26 -13.55
C LEU A 165 5.09 20.64 -12.10
N LEU A 166 4.03 21.05 -11.39
CA LEU A 166 4.06 21.23 -9.95
C LEU A 166 3.23 20.11 -9.31
N ALA A 167 3.80 19.48 -8.30
CA ALA A 167 3.18 18.46 -7.48
C ALA A 167 3.24 18.89 -6.02
N ASN A 168 2.10 18.93 -5.34
CA ASN A 168 2.01 19.32 -3.94
C ASN A 168 1.04 18.39 -3.19
N PRO A 169 1.49 17.22 -2.76
CA PRO A 169 0.69 16.32 -1.93
C PRO A 169 0.59 16.85 -0.50
N HIS A 170 -0.64 17.01 0.02
CA HIS A 170 -0.90 17.44 1.38
C HIS A 170 -1.02 16.22 2.29
N ASN A 171 0.05 15.50 2.49
CA ASN A 171 0.09 14.30 3.32
C ASN A 171 0.74 14.58 4.68
N PRO A 172 0.38 13.82 5.73
CA PRO A 172 1.13 13.83 6.99
C PRO A 172 2.61 13.51 6.76
N TRP A 173 3.49 14.10 7.59
CA TRP A 173 4.93 13.85 7.51
C TRP A 173 5.34 12.67 8.41
N SER A 174 4.57 11.59 8.36
CA SER A 174 4.80 10.42 9.21
C SER A 174 4.23 9.15 8.62
N GLY A 175 4.74 8.00 9.08
CA GLY A 175 4.23 6.68 8.74
C GLY A 175 4.29 6.39 7.24
N GLN A 176 3.21 5.84 6.71
CA GLN A 176 3.09 5.45 5.29
C GLN A 176 3.13 6.62 4.29
N TYR A 177 3.10 7.87 4.77
CA TYR A 177 3.13 9.07 3.93
C TYR A 177 4.53 9.66 3.77
N ILE A 178 5.57 9.03 4.30
CA ILE A 178 6.95 9.45 4.11
C ILE A 178 7.40 9.14 2.69
N TRP A 179 8.02 10.12 2.08
CA TRP A 179 8.53 10.06 0.71
C TRP A 179 10.03 9.73 0.68
N HIS A 180 10.42 8.98 -0.33
CA HIS A 180 11.81 8.69 -0.69
C HIS A 180 12.07 9.20 -2.10
N GLU A 181 12.89 10.22 -2.22
CA GLU A 181 13.27 10.84 -3.49
C GLU A 181 14.44 10.09 -4.13
N ALA A 182 14.33 9.81 -5.43
CA ALA A 182 15.36 9.11 -6.17
C ALA A 182 15.37 9.45 -7.67
N GLN A 183 16.56 9.42 -8.26
CA GLN A 183 16.74 9.22 -9.69
C GLN A 183 17.06 7.74 -9.93
N LEU A 184 16.31 7.11 -10.82
CA LEU A 184 16.51 5.74 -11.24
C LEU A 184 16.94 5.74 -12.71
N LYS A 185 18.15 5.24 -13.00
CA LYS A 185 18.70 5.24 -14.36
C LYS A 185 19.31 3.90 -14.72
N SER A 186 18.79 3.32 -15.79
CA SER A 186 19.35 2.17 -16.51
C SER A 186 19.21 2.41 -18.01
N PRO A 187 19.67 1.52 -18.90
CA PRO A 187 19.40 1.63 -20.33
C PRO A 187 17.90 1.68 -20.67
N GLU A 188 17.05 1.04 -19.85
CA GLU A 188 15.60 0.95 -20.07
C GLU A 188 14.80 2.06 -19.37
N VAL A 189 15.35 2.66 -18.31
CA VAL A 189 14.66 3.59 -17.43
C VAL A 189 15.54 4.79 -17.13
N ASN A 190 15.02 5.99 -17.32
CA ASN A 190 15.63 7.22 -16.82
C ASN A 190 14.52 8.10 -16.27
N ILE A 191 14.39 8.14 -14.95
CA ILE A 191 13.25 8.76 -14.26
C ILE A 191 13.72 9.37 -12.94
N TYR A 192 13.20 10.56 -12.61
CA TYR A 192 13.42 11.22 -11.35
C TYR A 192 12.09 11.52 -10.66
N GLY A 193 12.04 11.32 -9.36
CA GLY A 193 10.84 11.63 -8.57
C GLY A 193 10.85 11.04 -7.19
N ALA A 194 9.66 10.78 -6.65
CA ALA A 194 9.49 10.29 -5.30
C ALA A 194 8.57 9.08 -5.22
N ALA A 195 8.96 8.11 -4.41
CA ALA A 195 8.15 6.97 -3.99
C ALA A 195 7.69 7.15 -2.55
N LEU A 196 6.57 6.56 -2.18
CA LEU A 196 6.28 6.32 -0.76
C LEU A 196 7.22 5.22 -0.23
N VAL A 197 7.64 5.32 1.02
CA VAL A 197 8.52 4.30 1.62
C VAL A 197 7.89 2.92 1.54
N GLY A 198 8.65 1.96 1.03
CA GLY A 198 8.19 0.60 0.75
C GLY A 198 7.56 0.39 -0.64
N TRP A 199 7.42 1.45 -1.43
CA TRP A 199 6.97 1.34 -2.82
C TRP A 199 8.18 1.25 -3.76
N PRO A 200 8.23 0.26 -4.66
CA PRO A 200 9.34 0.11 -5.61
C PRO A 200 9.26 1.10 -6.78
N PHE A 201 8.08 1.67 -7.04
CA PHE A 201 7.84 2.57 -8.16
C PHE A 201 7.71 4.02 -7.69
N LEU A 202 8.20 4.96 -8.50
CA LEU A 202 8.03 6.39 -8.23
C LEU A 202 6.57 6.79 -8.49
N VAL A 203 5.94 7.36 -7.47
CA VAL A 203 4.51 7.75 -7.51
C VAL A 203 4.32 9.12 -8.15
N ILE A 204 5.23 10.03 -7.88
CA ILE A 204 5.31 11.37 -8.49
C ILE A 204 6.66 11.46 -9.17
N ALA A 205 6.68 11.64 -10.49
CA ALA A 205 7.95 11.60 -11.21
C ALA A 205 7.88 12.27 -12.59
N PHE A 206 9.04 12.41 -13.19
CA PHE A 206 9.19 12.88 -14.56
C PHE A 206 10.43 12.29 -15.23
N ASN A 207 10.42 12.31 -16.56
CA ASN A 207 11.54 12.04 -17.43
C ASN A 207 11.56 13.07 -18.60
N ASP A 208 12.35 12.83 -19.62
CA ASP A 208 12.46 13.72 -20.77
C ASP A 208 11.18 13.85 -21.60
N HIS A 209 10.22 12.94 -21.43
CA HIS A 209 9.03 12.81 -22.26
C HIS A 209 7.72 13.01 -21.52
N LEU A 210 7.67 12.68 -20.22
CA LEU A 210 6.46 12.60 -19.43
C LEU A 210 6.74 13.01 -17.98
N GLY A 211 5.79 13.75 -17.38
CA GLY A 211 5.73 13.95 -15.94
C GLY A 211 4.34 13.60 -15.43
N TRP A 212 4.25 13.09 -14.20
CA TRP A 212 2.98 12.76 -13.57
C TRP A 212 2.98 13.06 -12.08
N THR A 213 1.80 13.33 -11.60
CA THR A 213 1.49 13.50 -10.18
C THR A 213 0.05 13.06 -9.94
N HIS A 214 -0.31 12.91 -8.68
CA HIS A 214 -1.63 12.48 -8.28
C HIS A 214 -2.24 13.47 -7.29
N THR A 215 -3.54 13.70 -7.43
CA THR A 215 -4.37 14.38 -6.45
C THR A 215 -5.42 13.40 -5.93
N VAL A 216 -5.97 13.67 -4.74
CA VAL A 216 -7.05 12.82 -4.20
C VAL A 216 -8.26 12.93 -5.12
N ASN A 217 -8.74 11.78 -5.58
CA ASN A 217 -9.97 11.68 -6.32
C ASN A 217 -11.17 11.81 -5.38
N THR A 218 -12.12 12.66 -5.74
CA THR A 218 -13.36 12.88 -4.99
C THR A 218 -14.52 12.00 -5.47
N HIS A 219 -14.28 11.09 -6.43
CA HIS A 219 -15.29 10.13 -6.86
C HIS A 219 -15.71 9.23 -5.69
N ASP A 220 -16.99 9.00 -5.61
CA ASP A 220 -17.56 7.98 -4.74
C ASP A 220 -17.24 6.61 -5.34
N GLY A 221 -16.19 5.99 -4.82
CA GLY A 221 -15.66 4.70 -5.31
C GLY A 221 -15.93 3.54 -4.36
N ALA A 222 -16.78 3.74 -3.32
CA ALA A 222 -17.06 2.72 -2.32
C ALA A 222 -18.53 2.75 -1.89
N ASP A 223 -19.21 1.63 -2.03
CA ASP A 223 -20.58 1.43 -1.57
C ASP A 223 -20.63 0.71 -0.23
N LEU A 224 -21.52 1.16 0.64
CA LEU A 224 -21.83 0.50 1.90
C LEU A 224 -23.18 -0.21 1.81
N TYR A 225 -23.15 -1.53 1.99
CA TYR A 225 -24.36 -2.34 2.02
C TYR A 225 -24.73 -2.74 3.44
N ARG A 226 -25.96 -2.45 3.83
CA ARG A 226 -26.54 -2.95 5.06
C ARG A 226 -27.15 -4.32 4.79
N LEU A 227 -26.49 -5.38 5.29
CA LEU A 227 -26.96 -6.73 5.11
C LEU A 227 -28.14 -7.03 6.06
N THR A 228 -29.22 -7.59 5.52
CA THR A 228 -30.32 -8.13 6.31
C THR A 228 -29.95 -9.52 6.80
N HIS A 229 -29.66 -9.63 8.09
CA HIS A 229 -29.33 -10.90 8.74
C HIS A 229 -30.55 -11.81 8.82
N VAL A 230 -30.32 -13.11 8.67
CA VAL A 230 -31.34 -14.14 8.78
C VAL A 230 -31.01 -15.06 9.94
N GLU A 231 -32.03 -15.49 10.67
CA GLU A 231 -31.90 -16.51 11.72
C GLU A 231 -31.33 -17.80 11.15
N GLY A 232 -30.35 -18.41 11.84
CA GLY A 232 -29.58 -19.56 11.30
C GLY A 232 -28.24 -19.20 10.68
N GLY A 233 -27.92 -17.90 10.48
CA GLY A 233 -26.56 -17.46 10.12
C GLY A 233 -26.33 -17.26 8.63
N GLY A 234 -26.96 -16.27 8.06
CA GLY A 234 -26.78 -15.82 6.69
C GLY A 234 -27.30 -14.40 6.50
N TYR A 235 -27.35 -13.95 5.27
CA TYR A 235 -27.88 -12.65 4.88
C TYR A 235 -28.63 -12.74 3.53
N ARG A 236 -29.58 -11.84 3.32
CA ARG A 236 -30.28 -11.73 2.03
C ARG A 236 -29.51 -10.80 1.11
N PHE A 237 -29.33 -11.25 -0.13
CA PHE A 237 -28.74 -10.48 -1.21
C PHE A 237 -29.47 -10.82 -2.51
N ASP A 238 -30.03 -9.81 -3.18
CA ASP A 238 -30.77 -9.93 -4.45
C ASP A 238 -31.85 -11.02 -4.43
N GLY A 239 -32.56 -11.12 -3.31
CA GLY A 239 -33.63 -12.12 -3.10
C GLY A 239 -33.13 -13.49 -2.63
N GLU A 240 -31.85 -13.77 -2.73
CA GLU A 240 -31.25 -15.03 -2.31
C GLU A 240 -30.78 -14.99 -0.85
N LEU A 241 -30.71 -16.16 -0.25
CA LEU A 241 -30.12 -16.37 1.07
C LEU A 241 -28.70 -16.86 0.93
N LEU A 242 -27.73 -16.04 1.31
CA LEU A 242 -26.33 -16.38 1.26
C LEU A 242 -25.78 -16.67 2.67
N PRO A 243 -25.00 -17.73 2.86
CA PRO A 243 -24.36 -18.00 4.14
C PRO A 243 -23.20 -17.05 4.39
N PHE A 244 -22.91 -16.77 5.68
CA PHE A 244 -21.68 -16.10 6.03
C PHE A 244 -20.49 -17.05 5.89
N GLY A 245 -19.47 -16.64 5.14
CA GLY A 245 -18.17 -17.27 5.18
C GLY A 245 -17.55 -17.10 6.59
N ARG A 246 -17.08 -18.17 7.19
CA ARG A 246 -16.40 -18.17 8.50
C ARG A 246 -14.96 -18.59 8.32
N ARG A 247 -14.05 -17.80 8.86
CA ARG A 247 -12.62 -18.11 8.92
C ARG A 247 -12.10 -17.83 10.32
N GLU A 248 -11.43 -18.79 10.93
CA GLU A 248 -10.69 -18.60 12.17
C GLU A 248 -9.25 -18.21 11.83
N LYS A 249 -8.74 -17.21 12.50
CA LYS A 249 -7.34 -16.81 12.43
C LYS A 249 -6.82 -16.55 13.83
N THR A 250 -5.65 -17.09 14.12
CA THR A 250 -4.92 -16.80 15.36
C THR A 250 -4.02 -15.60 15.11
N LEU A 251 -4.24 -14.53 15.84
CA LEU A 251 -3.34 -13.38 15.85
C LEU A 251 -2.39 -13.53 17.04
N LYS A 252 -1.10 -13.35 16.78
CA LYS A 252 -0.08 -13.35 17.81
C LYS A 252 0.09 -11.94 18.31
N VAL A 253 0.19 -11.78 19.62
CA VAL A 253 0.33 -10.46 20.25
C VAL A 253 1.54 -10.51 21.17
N LYS A 254 2.44 -9.53 21.06
CA LYS A 254 3.55 -9.35 21.99
C LYS A 254 2.98 -8.79 23.29
N SER A 255 3.17 -9.50 24.39
CA SER A 255 2.78 -9.02 25.71
C SER A 255 3.79 -8.02 26.26
N ALA A 256 3.37 -7.25 27.28
CA ALA A 256 4.20 -6.20 27.90
C ALA A 256 5.50 -6.75 28.55
N ASP A 257 5.50 -8.01 28.95
CA ASP A 257 6.67 -8.73 29.49
C ASP A 257 7.59 -9.33 28.42
N GLY A 258 7.31 -9.08 27.15
CA GLY A 258 8.07 -9.60 26.01
C GLY A 258 7.73 -11.03 25.59
N ALA A 259 6.86 -11.73 26.32
CA ALA A 259 6.40 -13.06 25.93
C ALA A 259 5.44 -12.96 24.72
N ARG A 260 5.55 -13.92 23.79
CA ARG A 260 4.63 -14.01 22.65
C ARG A 260 3.40 -14.81 23.07
N GLY A 261 2.35 -14.09 23.50
CA GLY A 261 1.05 -14.69 23.82
C GLY A 261 0.21 -14.88 22.55
N GLY A 262 -0.38 -16.07 22.37
CA GLY A 262 -1.36 -16.34 21.31
C GLY A 262 -2.78 -16.05 21.81
N GLY A 263 -3.43 -15.02 21.31
CA GLY A 263 -4.86 -14.78 21.51
C GLY A 263 -5.69 -15.40 20.38
N LYS A 264 -6.58 -16.34 20.67
CA LYS A 264 -7.57 -16.80 19.70
C LYS A 264 -8.66 -15.75 19.55
N LEU A 265 -8.73 -15.09 18.41
CA LEU A 265 -9.81 -14.17 18.07
C LEU A 265 -10.87 -14.89 17.24
N ARG A 266 -12.07 -15.04 17.80
CA ARG A 266 -13.25 -15.42 17.03
C ARG A 266 -13.66 -14.24 16.15
N LYS A 267 -13.56 -14.39 14.84
CA LYS A 267 -14.12 -13.41 13.89
C LYS A 267 -15.64 -13.50 13.88
N ARG A 268 -16.28 -12.32 13.81
CA ARG A 268 -17.68 -12.25 13.41
C ARG A 268 -17.83 -12.74 11.97
N PRO A 269 -18.96 -13.36 11.61
CA PRO A 269 -19.22 -13.83 10.25
C PRO A 269 -19.05 -12.68 9.26
N ARG A 270 -18.45 -12.96 8.11
CA ARG A 270 -18.41 -12.06 6.95
C ARG A 270 -19.47 -12.49 5.96
N GLY A 271 -20.28 -11.56 5.48
CA GLY A 271 -20.90 -11.69 4.20
C GLY A 271 -19.83 -11.47 3.11
N HIS A 272 -19.62 -12.42 2.22
CA HIS A 272 -18.94 -12.13 0.98
C HIS A 272 -19.91 -11.32 0.12
N GLY A 273 -19.65 -10.06 -0.11
CA GLY A 273 -20.28 -9.35 -1.21
C GLY A 273 -19.95 -10.06 -2.53
N PRO A 274 -20.76 -9.89 -3.59
CA PRO A 274 -20.50 -10.46 -4.91
C PRO A 274 -19.26 -9.78 -5.49
N GLY A 275 -18.12 -10.40 -5.29
CA GLY A 275 -16.83 -9.84 -5.67
C GLY A 275 -15.83 -10.95 -5.94
N GLY A 276 -15.90 -11.49 -7.13
CA GLY A 276 -14.80 -11.89 -7.95
C GLY A 276 -14.09 -13.19 -7.61
N GLY A 277 -14.70 -14.31 -7.98
CA GLY A 277 -13.95 -15.35 -8.66
C GLY A 277 -13.85 -14.98 -10.15
N PRO A 278 -12.83 -15.45 -10.91
CA PRO A 278 -12.78 -15.24 -12.34
C PRO A 278 -13.89 -16.05 -13.01
N GLY A 279 -15.08 -15.47 -13.14
CA GLY A 279 -16.22 -16.12 -13.76
C GLY A 279 -17.56 -15.43 -13.60
N ASP A 280 -17.82 -14.77 -12.48
CA ASP A 280 -19.13 -14.15 -12.21
C ASP A 280 -19.08 -12.63 -12.36
N ARG A 281 -19.22 -12.17 -13.60
CA ARG A 281 -19.64 -10.79 -13.87
C ARG A 281 -21.14 -10.72 -13.68
N ALA A 282 -21.61 -10.19 -12.56
CA ALA A 282 -22.99 -9.75 -12.44
C ALA A 282 -23.33 -8.75 -13.55
N PRO A 283 -24.51 -8.80 -14.15
CA PRO A 283 -24.93 -7.85 -15.18
C PRO A 283 -24.98 -6.45 -14.56
N ARG A 284 -24.35 -5.49 -15.23
CA ARG A 284 -24.39 -4.07 -14.85
C ARG A 284 -25.85 -3.59 -14.84
N PRO A 285 -26.31 -2.86 -13.82
CA PRO A 285 -27.62 -2.23 -13.87
C PRO A 285 -27.66 -1.29 -15.08
N ARG A 286 -28.74 -1.37 -15.86
CA ARG A 286 -28.98 -0.46 -16.99
C ARG A 286 -29.17 0.95 -16.41
N PRO A 287 -28.59 1.99 -17.02
CA PRO A 287 -28.89 3.36 -16.62
C PRO A 287 -30.40 3.60 -16.84
N HIS A 288 -31.04 4.08 -15.79
CA HIS A 288 -32.42 4.56 -15.92
C HIS A 288 -32.45 5.70 -16.95
N GLY A 289 -33.10 5.44 -18.06
CA GLY A 289 -33.40 6.46 -19.06
C GLY A 289 -34.24 7.55 -18.44
N GLY A 290 -33.66 8.74 -18.29
CA GLY A 290 -34.38 9.95 -18.02
C GLY A 290 -35.21 10.31 -19.27
N GLY A 291 -36.51 10.12 -19.20
CA GLY A 291 -37.47 10.73 -20.13
C GLY A 291 -37.91 12.08 -19.56
N GLY A 292 -38.02 13.04 -20.43
CA GLY A 292 -38.61 14.34 -20.17
C GLY A 292 -37.66 15.49 -20.37
#